data_498ef05a63937f6afa65ff7f3cc14ed9
#
_entry.id   498ef05a63937f6afa65ff7f3cc14ed9
#
_cell.length_a   1.000
_cell.length_b   1.000
_cell.length_c   1.000
_cell.angle_alpha   90.00
_cell.angle_beta   90.00
_cell.angle_gamma   90.00
#
_symmetry.space_group_name_H-M   'P 1'
#
loop_
_entity.id
_entity.type
_entity.pdbx_description
1 polymer ?
#
loop_
_entity_poly.entity_id
_entity_poly.type
_entity_poly.pdbx_seq_one_letter_code
_entity_poly.pdbx_strand_id
1 'polypeptide(L)'
;MPFLAHSTLEPQNCTAWAKEDGLEIWAPTQSPDMAQVAAAKATDYSLSDIKINTTFIGGGFGRRINQDFVAEAAAISEQVKQPIKLIWSREEDTQRDWYRPSSYHKLSASVDKNGQVSGWNHQMAGSGVFDYFVGDAAPAQYPFMPKFMFGMLEGAGKMGEGII
;
A
#
# COMPACT_ATOMS: atom_id res chain seq x y z
N MET A 1 -10.05 1.65 18.11
CA MET A 1 -8.74 2.13 17.59
C MET A 1 -9.02 3.25 16.61
N PRO A 2 -8.38 4.42 16.74
CA PRO A 2 -8.52 5.51 15.77
C PRO A 2 -7.77 5.20 14.46
N PHE A 3 -7.87 6.10 13.51
CA PHE A 3 -6.98 6.10 12.35
C PHE A 3 -5.53 6.26 12.81
N LEU A 4 -4.65 5.37 12.35
CA LEU A 4 -3.24 5.34 12.77
C LEU A 4 -2.33 5.42 11.54
N ALA A 5 -1.31 6.26 11.62
CA ALA A 5 -0.22 6.26 10.66
C ALA A 5 0.58 4.94 10.76
N HIS A 6 1.10 4.48 9.64
CA HIS A 6 1.97 3.29 9.62
C HIS A 6 3.31 3.54 10.31
N SER A 7 3.82 4.77 10.21
CA SER A 7 5.04 5.25 10.87
C SER A 7 6.19 4.25 10.76
N THR A 8 6.45 3.77 9.56
CA THR A 8 7.57 2.86 9.30
C THR A 8 8.88 3.50 9.77
N LEU A 9 9.79 2.74 10.38
CA LEU A 9 11.04 3.30 10.89
C LEU A 9 11.86 3.98 9.77
N GLU A 10 11.92 3.35 8.61
CA GLU A 10 12.45 3.93 7.38
C GLU A 10 11.34 4.76 6.70
N PRO A 11 11.48 6.11 6.56
CA PRO A 11 10.54 6.93 5.79
C PRO A 11 10.45 6.47 4.33
N GLN A 12 9.37 6.83 3.63
CA GLN A 12 9.23 6.49 2.23
C GLN A 12 10.38 7.05 1.42
N ASN A 13 10.96 6.22 0.56
CA ASN A 13 12.08 6.61 -0.29
C ASN A 13 12.10 5.79 -1.58
N CYS A 14 12.70 6.35 -2.60
CA CYS A 14 12.86 5.70 -3.90
C CYS A 14 14.03 6.32 -4.65
N THR A 15 14.80 5.50 -5.34
CA THR A 15 15.76 5.97 -6.35
C THR A 15 15.19 5.65 -7.72
N ALA A 16 15.13 6.63 -8.61
CA ALA A 16 14.68 6.47 -9.99
C ALA A 16 15.70 7.06 -10.95
N TRP A 17 15.89 6.40 -12.09
CA TRP A 17 16.75 6.87 -13.16
C TRP A 17 16.08 6.70 -14.52
N ALA A 18 15.59 7.80 -15.07
CA ALA A 18 15.04 7.90 -16.41
C ALA A 18 16.17 8.04 -17.44
N LYS A 19 16.29 7.03 -18.30
CA LYS A 19 17.26 6.93 -19.38
C LYS A 19 16.54 7.00 -20.73
N GLU A 20 17.27 7.14 -21.83
CA GLU A 20 16.70 7.11 -23.18
C GLU A 20 16.06 5.75 -23.51
N ASP A 21 16.61 4.66 -22.99
CA ASP A 21 16.20 3.29 -23.26
C ASP A 21 15.32 2.66 -22.16
N GLY A 22 14.93 3.41 -21.14
CA GLY A 22 14.04 2.91 -20.07
C GLY A 22 14.16 3.62 -18.75
N LEU A 23 13.34 3.19 -17.81
CA LEU A 23 13.28 3.72 -16.45
C LEU A 23 13.70 2.64 -15.45
N GLU A 24 14.74 2.89 -14.70
CA GLU A 24 15.21 1.98 -13.66
C GLU A 24 14.93 2.54 -12.28
N ILE A 25 14.31 1.72 -11.42
CA ILE A 25 13.83 2.11 -10.09
C ILE A 25 14.37 1.16 -9.03
N TRP A 26 14.83 1.71 -7.91
CA TRP A 26 15.20 0.99 -6.69
C TRP A 26 14.30 1.48 -5.57
N ALA A 27 13.43 0.60 -5.06
CA ALA A 27 12.44 0.96 -4.07
C ALA A 27 12.24 -0.13 -3.01
N PRO A 28 12.11 0.25 -1.72
CA PRO A 28 11.71 -0.66 -0.66
C PRO A 28 10.18 -0.85 -0.70
N THR A 29 9.69 -1.60 -1.68
CA THR A 29 8.26 -1.83 -1.92
C THR A 29 7.80 -3.21 -1.49
N GLN A 30 6.54 -3.32 -1.04
CA GLN A 30 5.85 -4.59 -0.78
C GLN A 30 5.14 -5.13 -2.03
N SER A 31 5.07 -4.34 -3.12
CA SER A 31 4.38 -4.71 -4.35
C SER A 31 5.13 -4.16 -5.57
N PRO A 32 6.15 -4.86 -6.07
CA PRO A 32 6.95 -4.39 -7.21
C PRO A 32 6.13 -4.22 -8.49
N ASP A 33 5.13 -5.06 -8.72
CA ASP A 33 4.24 -4.94 -9.88
C ASP A 33 3.45 -3.63 -9.83
N MET A 34 2.97 -3.25 -8.65
CA MET A 34 2.27 -1.98 -8.44
C MET A 34 3.21 -0.78 -8.57
N ALA A 35 4.46 -0.93 -8.17
CA ALA A 35 5.48 0.10 -8.36
C ALA A 35 5.72 0.37 -9.86
N GLN A 36 5.80 -0.70 -10.66
CA GLN A 36 5.93 -0.59 -12.12
C GLN A 36 4.73 0.13 -12.74
N VAL A 37 3.51 -0.25 -12.34
CA VAL A 37 2.28 0.40 -12.81
C VAL A 37 2.22 1.88 -12.39
N ALA A 38 2.60 2.20 -11.16
CA ALA A 38 2.59 3.58 -10.67
C ALA A 38 3.59 4.45 -11.42
N ALA A 39 4.78 3.92 -11.68
CA ALA A 39 5.80 4.60 -12.48
C ALA A 39 5.34 4.83 -13.92
N ALA A 40 4.76 3.82 -14.59
CA ALA A 40 4.23 3.95 -15.94
C ALA A 40 3.09 4.97 -16.07
N LYS A 41 2.29 5.15 -15.00
CA LYS A 41 1.24 6.19 -14.99
C LYS A 41 1.77 7.60 -14.76
N ALA A 42 2.90 7.71 -14.10
CA ALA A 42 3.51 8.99 -13.73
C ALA A 42 4.52 9.50 -14.78
N THR A 43 4.84 8.70 -15.79
CA THR A 43 5.86 8.96 -16.81
C THR A 43 5.38 8.55 -18.19
N ASP A 44 6.13 8.89 -19.22
CA ASP A 44 5.87 8.48 -20.61
C ASP A 44 6.42 7.07 -20.95
N TYR A 45 7.04 6.37 -19.99
CA TYR A 45 7.58 5.03 -20.20
C TYR A 45 6.47 3.97 -20.21
N SER A 46 6.57 3.01 -21.13
CA SER A 46 5.69 1.83 -21.14
C SER A 46 6.08 0.86 -20.00
N LEU A 47 5.17 -0.01 -19.59
CA LEU A 47 5.44 -1.02 -18.56
C LEU A 47 6.68 -1.87 -18.89
N SER A 48 6.87 -2.22 -20.16
CA SER A 48 8.00 -3.04 -20.62
C SER A 48 9.37 -2.37 -20.43
N ASP A 49 9.39 -1.04 -20.41
CA ASP A 49 10.61 -0.25 -20.36
C ASP A 49 10.98 0.16 -18.92
N ILE A 50 10.17 -0.28 -17.94
CA ILE A 50 10.37 0.01 -16.53
C ILE A 50 10.87 -1.23 -15.78
N LYS A 51 12.04 -1.10 -15.16
CA LYS A 51 12.64 -2.12 -14.32
C LYS A 51 12.56 -1.74 -12.86
N ILE A 52 11.98 -2.61 -12.02
CA ILE A 52 11.93 -2.45 -10.57
C ILE A 52 12.98 -3.35 -9.90
N ASN A 53 13.86 -2.75 -9.14
CA ASN A 53 14.80 -3.42 -8.26
C ASN A 53 14.32 -3.24 -6.81
N THR A 54 13.78 -4.30 -6.20
CA THR A 54 13.34 -4.26 -4.81
C THR A 54 14.55 -4.24 -3.88
N THR A 55 14.57 -3.27 -2.97
CA THR A 55 15.58 -3.14 -1.93
C THR A 55 15.09 -3.72 -0.60
N PHE A 56 15.97 -3.79 0.40
CA PHE A 56 15.56 -4.11 1.77
C PHE A 56 14.56 -3.07 2.29
N ILE A 57 13.62 -3.51 3.13
CA ILE A 57 12.52 -2.71 3.65
C ILE A 57 12.71 -2.48 5.14
N GLY A 58 12.83 -1.23 5.55
CA GLY A 58 12.90 -0.81 6.96
C GLY A 58 11.53 -0.68 7.63
N GLY A 59 10.64 -1.64 7.37
CA GLY A 59 9.24 -1.67 7.78
C GLY A 59 8.30 -1.28 6.65
N GLY A 60 7.16 -1.97 6.56
CA GLY A 60 6.14 -1.70 5.54
C GLY A 60 4.75 -1.67 6.14
N PHE A 61 4.35 -2.75 6.82
CA PHE A 61 3.08 -2.90 7.54
C PHE A 61 1.84 -2.62 6.68
N GLY A 62 1.97 -2.69 5.33
CA GLY A 62 0.95 -2.32 4.36
C GLY A 62 1.17 -0.96 3.68
N ARG A 63 1.89 -0.02 4.29
CA ARG A 63 2.14 1.32 3.71
C ARG A 63 2.78 1.25 2.32
N ARG A 64 3.73 0.34 2.13
CA ARG A 64 4.50 0.21 0.91
C ARG A 64 3.83 -0.64 -0.18
N ILE A 65 2.53 -0.94 -0.03
CA ILE A 65 1.67 -1.40 -1.12
C ILE A 65 1.29 -0.21 -2.01
N ASN A 66 1.06 0.97 -1.42
CA ASN A 66 0.84 2.21 -2.16
C ASN A 66 2.17 2.77 -2.66
N GLN A 67 2.21 3.15 -3.93
CA GLN A 67 3.43 3.47 -4.67
C GLN A 67 3.55 4.96 -5.03
N ASP A 68 2.95 5.83 -4.24
CA ASP A 68 2.97 7.29 -4.40
C ASP A 68 4.40 7.85 -4.43
N PHE A 69 5.26 7.40 -3.50
CA PHE A 69 6.67 7.77 -3.44
C PHE A 69 7.49 7.28 -4.66
N VAL A 70 7.10 6.17 -5.26
CA VAL A 70 7.73 5.65 -6.49
C VAL A 70 7.30 6.50 -7.69
N ALA A 71 6.01 6.79 -7.81
CA ALA A 71 5.48 7.65 -8.87
C ALA A 71 6.14 9.04 -8.86
N GLU A 72 6.28 9.63 -7.67
CA GLU A 72 6.91 10.93 -7.48
C GLU A 72 8.39 10.92 -7.91
N ALA A 73 9.18 9.95 -7.46
CA ALA A 73 10.59 9.82 -7.84
C ALA A 73 10.75 9.59 -9.35
N ALA A 74 9.91 8.77 -9.96
CA ALA A 74 9.92 8.48 -11.39
C ALA A 74 9.65 9.75 -12.21
N ALA A 75 8.58 10.48 -11.88
CA ALA A 75 8.21 11.72 -12.56
C ALA A 75 9.30 12.80 -12.45
N ILE A 76 9.91 12.97 -11.28
CA ILE A 76 11.01 13.93 -11.10
C ILE A 76 12.22 13.53 -11.95
N SER A 77 12.61 12.24 -11.91
CA SER A 77 13.75 11.74 -12.70
C SER A 77 13.54 11.93 -14.20
N GLU A 78 12.32 11.71 -14.68
CA GLU A 78 12.00 11.92 -16.09
C GLU A 78 12.11 13.39 -16.50
N GLN A 79 11.66 14.32 -15.67
CA GLN A 79 11.73 15.75 -15.96
C GLN A 79 13.17 16.26 -15.99
N VAL A 80 14.01 15.82 -15.05
CA VAL A 80 15.39 16.33 -14.96
C VAL A 80 16.38 15.50 -15.77
N LYS A 81 15.98 14.31 -16.26
CA LYS A 81 16.82 13.35 -17.02
C LYS A 81 18.11 12.96 -16.26
N GLN A 82 17.99 12.84 -14.93
CA GLN A 82 19.09 12.48 -14.03
C GLN A 82 18.62 11.43 -13.01
N PRO A 83 19.53 10.64 -12.44
CA PRO A 83 19.17 9.78 -11.32
C PRO A 83 18.75 10.65 -10.12
N ILE A 84 17.62 10.30 -9.53
CA ILE A 84 17.02 10.98 -8.39
C ILE A 84 16.93 9.99 -7.23
N LYS A 85 17.33 10.44 -6.04
CA LYS A 85 17.00 9.77 -4.78
C LYS A 85 16.03 10.65 -4.00
N LEU A 86 14.76 10.25 -4.00
CA LEU A 86 13.71 10.85 -3.18
C LEU A 86 13.74 10.22 -1.77
N ILE A 87 13.68 11.03 -0.75
CA ILE A 87 13.50 10.61 0.64
C ILE A 87 12.51 11.58 1.27
N TRP A 88 11.36 11.06 1.77
CA TRP A 88 10.43 11.89 2.51
C TRP A 88 10.97 12.20 3.90
N SER A 89 10.67 13.39 4.41
CA SER A 89 10.87 13.66 5.83
C SER A 89 9.91 12.82 6.67
N ARG A 90 10.15 12.72 7.97
CA ARG A 90 9.22 12.04 8.88
C ARG A 90 7.85 12.73 8.92
N GLU A 91 7.84 14.04 8.81
CA GLU A 91 6.62 14.85 8.77
C GLU A 91 5.80 14.54 7.53
N GLU A 92 6.43 14.51 6.35
CA GLU A 92 5.81 14.16 5.08
C GLU A 92 5.24 12.73 5.11
N ASP A 93 6.05 11.76 5.54
CA ASP A 93 5.67 10.35 5.65
C ASP A 93 4.44 10.17 6.56
N THR A 94 4.36 10.96 7.64
CA THR A 94 3.22 10.91 8.57
C THR A 94 1.99 11.64 8.01
N GLN A 95 2.16 12.81 7.40
CA GLN A 95 1.05 13.62 6.91
C GLN A 95 0.41 13.07 5.64
N ARG A 96 1.19 12.41 4.80
CA ARG A 96 0.76 11.80 3.53
C ARG A 96 0.55 10.29 3.64
N ASP A 97 0.40 9.77 4.84
CA ASP A 97 0.20 8.34 5.04
C ASP A 97 -1.21 7.90 4.62
N TRP A 98 -1.31 6.69 4.16
CA TRP A 98 -2.55 5.96 3.96
C TRP A 98 -2.96 5.33 5.28
N TYR A 99 -3.58 6.14 6.16
CA TYR A 99 -3.87 5.75 7.54
C TYR A 99 -4.62 4.43 7.62
N ARG A 100 -4.30 3.64 8.64
CA ARG A 100 -5.08 2.44 8.97
C ARG A 100 -6.50 2.85 9.31
N PRO A 101 -7.53 2.17 8.75
CA PRO A 101 -8.91 2.49 9.05
C PRO A 101 -9.21 2.31 10.55
N SER A 102 -10.11 3.13 11.05
CA SER A 102 -10.55 3.02 12.44
C SER A 102 -11.35 1.75 12.66
N SER A 103 -11.25 1.17 13.84
CA SER A 103 -11.98 -0.03 14.22
C SER A 103 -12.36 -0.05 15.70
N TYR A 104 -13.49 -0.69 16.00
CA TYR A 104 -13.93 -0.98 17.36
C TYR A 104 -13.80 -2.48 17.61
N HIS A 105 -13.22 -2.85 18.74
CA HIS A 105 -13.04 -4.23 19.14
C HIS A 105 -13.61 -4.48 20.52
N LYS A 106 -14.44 -5.53 20.65
CA LYS A 106 -14.90 -6.05 21.93
C LYS A 106 -14.34 -7.44 22.10
N LEU A 107 -13.53 -7.60 23.13
CA LEU A 107 -12.85 -8.84 23.45
C LEU A 107 -13.37 -9.39 24.78
N SER A 108 -13.61 -10.70 24.84
CA SER A 108 -13.90 -11.40 26.09
C SER A 108 -13.25 -12.78 26.07
N ALA A 109 -12.73 -13.20 27.22
CA ALA A 109 -12.11 -14.49 27.40
C ALA A 109 -12.57 -15.14 28.69
N SER A 110 -12.68 -16.47 28.69
CA SER A 110 -12.84 -17.30 29.88
C SER A 110 -11.52 -17.94 30.25
N VAL A 111 -11.22 -17.97 31.53
CA VAL A 111 -9.99 -18.55 32.08
C VAL A 111 -10.39 -19.66 33.06
N ASP A 112 -9.74 -20.81 32.97
CA ASP A 112 -9.96 -21.90 33.90
C ASP A 112 -9.27 -21.65 35.27
N LYS A 113 -9.47 -22.57 36.21
CA LYS A 113 -8.84 -22.49 37.55
C LYS A 113 -7.30 -22.55 37.58
N ASN A 114 -6.69 -22.95 36.47
CA ASN A 114 -5.23 -23.03 36.33
C ASN A 114 -4.65 -21.83 35.56
N GLY A 115 -5.51 -20.84 35.22
CA GLY A 115 -5.11 -19.67 34.44
C GLY A 115 -5.02 -19.91 32.93
N GLN A 116 -5.52 -21.06 32.42
CA GLN A 116 -5.52 -21.36 31.00
C GLN A 116 -6.75 -20.76 30.33
N VAL A 117 -6.58 -20.16 29.15
CA VAL A 117 -7.70 -19.62 28.35
C VAL A 117 -8.54 -20.79 27.84
N SER A 118 -9.81 -20.86 28.27
CA SER A 118 -10.77 -21.90 27.91
C SER A 118 -11.83 -21.43 26.90
N GLY A 119 -11.95 -20.14 26.67
CA GLY A 119 -12.84 -19.56 25.68
C GLY A 119 -12.37 -18.18 25.24
N TRP A 120 -12.67 -17.82 24.00
CA TRP A 120 -12.31 -16.54 23.40
C TRP A 120 -13.45 -16.04 22.52
N ASN A 121 -13.83 -14.78 22.68
CA ASN A 121 -14.77 -14.10 21.78
C ASN A 121 -14.19 -12.76 21.38
N HIS A 122 -14.22 -12.48 20.07
CA HIS A 122 -13.77 -11.22 19.50
C HIS A 122 -14.83 -10.72 18.51
N GLN A 123 -15.43 -9.60 18.85
CA GLN A 123 -16.33 -8.85 17.97
C GLN A 123 -15.59 -7.62 17.46
N MET A 124 -15.68 -7.37 16.16
CA MET A 124 -15.03 -6.22 15.51
C MET A 124 -16.03 -5.50 14.62
N ALA A 125 -16.00 -4.18 14.67
CA ALA A 125 -16.67 -3.31 13.73
C ALA A 125 -15.67 -2.27 13.21
N GLY A 126 -15.63 -2.05 11.90
CA GLY A 126 -14.71 -1.11 11.27
C GLY A 126 -14.92 -1.06 9.77
N SER A 127 -14.23 -0.18 9.09
CA SER A 127 -14.20 -0.15 7.64
C SER A 127 -13.49 -1.40 7.11
N GLY A 128 -14.03 -2.01 6.06
CA GLY A 128 -13.38 -3.13 5.38
C GLY A 128 -12.02 -2.68 4.84
N VAL A 129 -10.96 -3.40 5.21
CA VAL A 129 -9.60 -3.10 4.70
C VAL A 129 -9.59 -3.20 3.18
N PHE A 130 -10.35 -4.13 2.63
CA PHE A 130 -10.45 -4.34 1.20
C PHE A 130 -11.14 -3.15 0.50
N ASP A 131 -12.25 -2.64 1.04
CA ASP A 131 -12.96 -1.47 0.50
C ASP A 131 -12.09 -0.22 0.55
N TYR A 132 -11.27 -0.10 1.60
CA TYR A 132 -10.34 1.01 1.76
C TYR A 132 -9.20 0.99 0.70
N PHE A 133 -8.69 -0.21 0.37
CA PHE A 133 -7.65 -0.38 -0.65
C PHE A 133 -8.17 -0.49 -2.08
N VAL A 134 -9.38 -1.04 -2.25
CA VAL A 134 -9.94 -1.40 -3.56
C VAL A 134 -11.04 -0.43 -4.00
N GLY A 135 -11.58 0.43 -3.11
CA GLY A 135 -12.64 1.38 -3.39
C GLY A 135 -12.47 2.17 -4.70
N ASP A 136 -12.93 3.38 -4.78
CA ASP A 136 -12.89 4.21 -6.00
C ASP A 136 -11.50 4.36 -6.65
N ALA A 137 -10.43 4.13 -5.89
CA ALA A 137 -9.05 4.14 -6.38
C ALA A 137 -8.62 2.85 -7.08
N ALA A 138 -9.33 1.74 -6.90
CA ALA A 138 -8.91 0.44 -7.42
C ALA A 138 -8.80 0.37 -8.95
N PRO A 139 -9.76 0.88 -9.73
CA PRO A 139 -9.63 0.90 -11.19
C PRO A 139 -8.42 1.71 -11.67
N ALA A 140 -8.02 2.72 -10.90
CA ALA A 140 -6.83 3.51 -11.18
C ALA A 140 -5.54 2.80 -10.74
N GLN A 141 -5.60 2.00 -9.68
CA GLN A 141 -4.47 1.23 -9.14
C GLN A 141 -4.20 -0.07 -9.91
N TYR A 142 -5.26 -0.70 -10.44
CA TYR A 142 -5.20 -1.99 -11.14
C TYR A 142 -5.77 -1.90 -12.56
N PRO A 143 -5.17 -1.11 -13.47
CA PRO A 143 -5.73 -0.85 -14.81
C PRO A 143 -5.79 -2.10 -15.69
N PHE A 144 -5.02 -3.15 -15.36
CA PHE A 144 -5.03 -4.44 -16.06
C PHE A 144 -6.17 -5.37 -15.60
N MET A 145 -6.85 -5.04 -14.52
CA MET A 145 -7.94 -5.85 -13.98
C MET A 145 -9.26 -5.47 -14.68
N PRO A 146 -10.01 -6.42 -15.26
CA PRO A 146 -11.31 -6.13 -15.87
C PRO A 146 -12.27 -5.51 -14.86
N LYS A 147 -13.04 -4.50 -15.26
CA LYS A 147 -13.96 -3.76 -14.39
C LYS A 147 -14.94 -4.66 -13.63
N PHE A 148 -15.39 -5.78 -14.25
CA PHE A 148 -16.31 -6.71 -13.58
C PHE A 148 -15.68 -7.40 -12.36
N MET A 149 -14.36 -7.57 -12.35
CA MET A 149 -13.65 -8.17 -11.19
C MET A 149 -13.69 -7.27 -9.97
N PHE A 150 -13.67 -5.95 -10.14
CA PHE A 150 -13.83 -5.02 -9.02
C PHE A 150 -15.22 -5.18 -8.38
N GLY A 151 -16.28 -5.31 -9.16
CA GLY A 151 -17.61 -5.59 -8.64
C GLY A 151 -17.73 -6.94 -7.92
N MET A 152 -17.00 -7.97 -8.37
CA MET A 152 -16.93 -9.26 -7.65
C MET A 152 -16.17 -9.12 -6.33
N LEU A 153 -15.09 -8.35 -6.30
CA LEU A 153 -14.28 -8.12 -5.09
C LEU A 153 -15.07 -7.29 -4.06
N GLU A 154 -15.78 -6.24 -4.49
CA GLU A 154 -16.71 -5.48 -3.63
C GLU A 154 -17.84 -6.38 -3.10
N GLY A 155 -18.39 -7.25 -3.94
CA GLY A 155 -19.40 -8.22 -3.55
C GLY A 155 -18.90 -9.23 -2.54
N ALA A 156 -17.67 -9.72 -2.70
CA ALA A 156 -17.01 -10.64 -1.77
C ALA A 156 -16.70 -9.98 -0.43
N GLY A 157 -16.27 -8.71 -0.44
CA GLY A 157 -16.09 -7.91 0.77
C GLY A 157 -17.39 -7.79 1.58
N LYS A 158 -18.48 -7.41 0.92
CA LYS A 158 -19.82 -7.29 1.54
C LYS A 158 -20.38 -8.63 2.04
N MET A 159 -20.06 -9.74 1.38
CA MET A 159 -20.48 -11.08 1.86
C MET A 159 -19.68 -11.52 3.09
N GLY A 160 -18.43 -11.07 3.25
CA GLY A 160 -17.63 -11.31 4.45
C GLY A 160 -18.09 -10.53 5.68
N GLU A 161 -18.72 -9.37 5.49
CA GLU A 161 -19.24 -8.53 6.58
C GLU A 161 -20.49 -9.10 7.28
N GLY A 162 -21.16 -10.09 6.68
CA GLY A 162 -22.36 -10.73 7.23
C GLY A 162 -22.14 -12.03 8.02
N ILE A 163 -20.89 -12.48 8.22
CA ILE A 163 -20.58 -13.80 8.79
C ILE A 163 -19.73 -13.69 10.09
N ILE A 164 -19.85 -12.60 10.83
CA ILE A 164 -19.23 -12.51 12.16
C ILE A 164 -20.29 -12.23 13.21
#